data_98e8bd28a97aabd99049ca0ca219990a
#
_entry.id   98e8bd28a97aabd99049ca0ca219990a
#
_cell.length_a   1.000
_cell.length_b   1.000
_cell.length_c   1.000
_cell.angle_alpha   90.00
_cell.angle_beta   90.00
_cell.angle_gamma   90.00
#
_symmetry.space_group_name_H-M   'P 1'
#
loop_
_entity.id
_entity.type
_entity.pdbx_description
1 polymer ?
#
loop_
_entity_poly.entity_id
_entity_poly.type
_entity_poly.pdbx_seq_one_letter_code
_entity_poly.pdbx_strand_id
1 'polypeptide(L)'
;MAIAKQKLLYAILTVGAAIGFLASFLQMLEKITLLKNSDAVLSCNLNSVFSCSNVLNASQSSVFGFPNSLLCIAFFALMFSAGLIGLTGSVINNRVRLVYQAMSLFFLGFGLWYFWQSIFNIGVICIYCLFCFGGLLLINGAWFRLNYKDYGFSKKTLSKVERWVNKGADIFFWCLVALVITLWAIIKFA
;
A
#
# COMPACT_ATOMS: atom_id res chain seq x y z
N MET A 1 14.02 -21.66 2.67
CA MET A 1 12.78 -21.51 1.88
C MET A 1 13.12 -21.91 0.44
N ALA A 2 12.29 -22.72 -0.25
CA ALA A 2 12.59 -23.11 -1.63
C ALA A 2 12.62 -21.86 -2.54
N ILE A 3 13.57 -21.81 -3.47
CA ILE A 3 13.78 -20.69 -4.41
C ILE A 3 12.49 -20.26 -5.11
N ALA A 4 11.65 -21.21 -5.50
CA ALA A 4 10.34 -20.93 -6.10
C ALA A 4 9.40 -20.11 -5.18
N LYS A 5 9.38 -20.43 -3.88
CA LYS A 5 8.55 -19.71 -2.89
C LYS A 5 9.05 -18.27 -2.67
N GLN A 6 10.36 -18.06 -2.71
CA GLN A 6 10.94 -16.73 -2.60
C GLN A 6 10.63 -15.88 -3.85
N LYS A 7 10.75 -16.45 -5.05
CA LYS A 7 10.38 -15.77 -6.30
C LYS A 7 8.90 -15.38 -6.32
N LEU A 8 8.02 -16.25 -5.82
CA LEU A 8 6.59 -15.91 -5.70
C LEU A 8 6.36 -14.68 -4.81
N LEU A 9 7.06 -14.57 -3.67
CA LEU A 9 6.93 -13.40 -2.80
C LEU A 9 7.41 -12.12 -3.47
N TYR A 10 8.52 -12.17 -4.21
CA TYR A 10 8.97 -11.03 -5.00
C TYR A 10 8.03 -10.71 -6.16
N ALA A 11 7.36 -11.69 -6.76
CA ALA A 11 6.31 -11.45 -7.75
C ALA A 11 5.11 -10.72 -7.14
N ILE A 12 4.63 -11.15 -5.97
CA ILE A 12 3.55 -10.46 -5.23
C ILE A 12 3.94 -9.02 -4.90
N LEU A 13 5.17 -8.80 -4.43
CA LEU A 13 5.71 -7.47 -4.15
C LEU A 13 5.73 -6.60 -5.41
N THR A 14 6.21 -7.14 -6.54
CA THR A 14 6.27 -6.42 -7.82
C THR A 14 4.87 -6.06 -8.32
N VAL A 15 3.91 -6.99 -8.26
CA VAL A 15 2.52 -6.74 -8.67
C VAL A 15 1.87 -5.69 -7.77
N GLY A 16 2.00 -5.80 -6.44
CA GLY A 16 1.48 -4.80 -5.51
C GLY A 16 2.07 -3.41 -5.76
N ALA A 17 3.39 -3.34 -6.02
CA ALA A 17 4.07 -2.09 -6.33
C ALA A 17 3.64 -1.51 -7.68
N ALA A 18 3.43 -2.33 -8.71
CA ALA A 18 2.93 -1.89 -10.02
C ALA A 18 1.52 -1.30 -9.91
N ILE A 19 0.62 -1.96 -9.18
CA ILE A 19 -0.75 -1.46 -8.93
C ILE A 19 -0.71 -0.10 -8.24
N GLY A 20 0.05 0.01 -7.14
CA GLY A 20 0.18 1.25 -6.39
C GLY A 20 0.85 2.37 -7.20
N PHE A 21 1.87 2.04 -8.00
CA PHE A 21 2.54 3.00 -8.87
C PHE A 21 1.58 3.58 -9.92
N LEU A 22 0.86 2.72 -10.65
CA LEU A 22 -0.10 3.16 -11.64
C LEU A 22 -1.22 4.00 -11.03
N ALA A 23 -1.77 3.56 -9.89
CA ALA A 23 -2.82 4.29 -9.20
C ALA A 23 -2.35 5.67 -8.72
N SER A 24 -1.17 5.77 -8.12
CA SER A 24 -0.62 7.04 -7.65
C SER A 24 -0.22 7.97 -8.82
N PHE A 25 0.25 7.41 -9.93
CA PHE A 25 0.56 8.16 -11.14
C PHE A 25 -0.72 8.76 -11.75
N LEU A 26 -1.77 7.96 -11.94
CA LEU A 26 -3.07 8.45 -12.42
C LEU A 26 -3.65 9.50 -11.48
N GLN A 27 -3.59 9.26 -10.17
CA GLN A 27 -4.02 10.24 -9.17
C GLN A 27 -3.27 11.57 -9.29
N MET A 28 -1.98 11.54 -9.61
CA MET A 28 -1.18 12.76 -9.82
C MET A 28 -1.60 13.50 -11.09
N LEU A 29 -1.91 12.79 -12.18
CA LEU A 29 -2.44 13.40 -13.40
C LEU A 29 -3.77 14.12 -13.15
N GLU A 30 -4.69 13.49 -12.40
CA GLU A 30 -5.96 14.11 -11.98
C GLU A 30 -5.72 15.36 -11.11
N LYS A 31 -4.74 15.31 -10.18
CA LYS A 31 -4.36 16.48 -9.38
C LYS A 31 -3.85 17.63 -10.22
N ILE A 32 -3.01 17.35 -11.23
CA ILE A 32 -2.52 18.37 -12.19
C ILE A 32 -3.69 18.98 -12.98
N THR A 33 -4.67 18.15 -13.36
CA THR A 33 -5.87 18.63 -14.06
C THR A 33 -6.67 19.59 -13.19
N LEU A 34 -6.88 19.27 -11.90
CA LEU A 34 -7.55 20.17 -10.95
C LEU A 34 -6.77 21.46 -10.68
N LEU A 35 -5.42 21.41 -10.67
CA LEU A 35 -4.60 22.59 -10.48
C LEU A 35 -4.66 23.55 -11.70
N LYS A 36 -4.92 23.01 -12.90
CA LYS A 36 -5.11 23.81 -14.13
C LYS A 36 -6.53 24.33 -14.28
N ASN A 37 -7.50 23.58 -13.85
CA ASN A 37 -8.92 23.94 -13.90
C ASN A 37 -9.64 23.34 -12.68
N SER A 38 -9.99 24.18 -11.71
CA SER A 38 -10.67 23.77 -10.46
C SER A 38 -12.03 23.09 -10.67
N ASP A 39 -12.68 23.40 -11.79
CA ASP A 39 -14.02 22.90 -12.12
C ASP A 39 -13.97 21.65 -13.03
N ALA A 40 -12.78 21.12 -13.28
CA ALA A 40 -12.61 19.94 -14.10
C ALA A 40 -13.34 18.72 -13.50
N VAL A 41 -14.11 18.03 -14.34
CA VAL A 41 -14.73 16.76 -13.96
C VAL A 41 -13.69 15.66 -14.14
N LEU A 42 -13.33 15.01 -13.03
CA LEU A 42 -12.33 13.94 -13.03
C LEU A 42 -12.95 12.60 -13.43
N SER A 43 -12.14 11.75 -14.09
CA SER A 43 -12.56 10.42 -14.53
C SER A 43 -12.92 9.47 -13.37
N CYS A 44 -12.40 9.74 -12.18
CA CYS A 44 -12.62 8.96 -10.97
C CYS A 44 -13.76 9.49 -10.06
N ASN A 45 -14.53 10.47 -10.52
CA ASN A 45 -15.77 10.90 -9.87
C ASN A 45 -16.92 10.03 -10.39
N LEU A 46 -17.20 8.92 -9.71
CA LEU A 46 -18.19 7.96 -10.17
C LEU A 46 -19.61 8.24 -9.61
N ASN A 47 -19.70 8.69 -8.37
CA ASN A 47 -20.97 9.00 -7.68
C ASN A 47 -20.71 9.84 -6.41
N SER A 48 -21.74 10.03 -5.59
CA SER A 48 -21.66 10.80 -4.33
C SER A 48 -20.70 10.23 -3.29
N VAL A 49 -20.42 8.91 -3.33
CA VAL A 49 -19.52 8.21 -2.42
C VAL A 49 -18.09 8.18 -2.96
N PHE A 50 -17.95 7.93 -4.27
CA PHE A 50 -16.64 7.85 -4.95
C PHE A 50 -16.34 9.15 -5.68
N SER A 51 -15.55 10.03 -5.03
CA SER A 51 -15.17 11.35 -5.57
C SER A 51 -13.68 11.62 -5.32
N CYS A 52 -12.88 11.61 -6.37
CA CYS A 52 -11.48 11.99 -6.27
C CYS A 52 -11.31 13.50 -6.11
N SER A 53 -12.17 14.33 -6.72
CA SER A 53 -12.05 15.80 -6.66
C SER A 53 -12.05 16.28 -5.23
N ASN A 54 -12.99 15.80 -4.41
CA ASN A 54 -13.11 16.22 -3.01
C ASN A 54 -11.86 15.79 -2.20
N VAL A 55 -11.38 14.57 -2.41
CA VAL A 55 -10.18 14.05 -1.72
C VAL A 55 -8.93 14.80 -2.15
N LEU A 56 -8.77 15.09 -3.45
CA LEU A 56 -7.59 15.77 -3.99
C LEU A 56 -7.56 17.27 -3.64
N ASN A 57 -8.72 17.91 -3.45
CA ASN A 57 -8.82 19.32 -3.02
C ASN A 57 -8.69 19.49 -1.51
N ALA A 58 -8.85 18.43 -0.72
CA ALA A 58 -8.70 18.49 0.72
C ALA A 58 -7.23 18.79 1.12
N SER A 59 -7.02 19.54 2.20
CA SER A 59 -5.68 19.87 2.72
C SER A 59 -4.85 18.63 3.06
N GLN A 60 -5.52 17.55 3.46
CA GLN A 60 -4.90 16.25 3.73
C GLN A 60 -4.23 15.61 2.49
N SER A 61 -4.59 16.05 1.28
CA SER A 61 -3.94 15.56 0.04
C SER A 61 -2.54 16.10 -0.18
N SER A 62 -2.12 17.10 0.61
CA SER A 62 -0.84 17.81 0.46
C SER A 62 -0.20 18.11 1.83
N VAL A 63 -0.13 17.09 2.70
CA VAL A 63 0.36 17.20 4.11
C VAL A 63 1.79 17.75 4.19
N PHE A 64 2.62 17.43 3.21
CA PHE A 64 4.02 17.84 3.17
C PHE A 64 4.28 19.11 2.33
N GLY A 65 3.22 19.89 2.04
CA GLY A 65 3.31 21.07 1.19
C GLY A 65 3.29 20.80 -0.33
N PHE A 66 3.23 19.53 -0.71
CA PHE A 66 3.07 19.07 -2.10
C PHE A 66 2.16 17.83 -2.14
N PRO A 67 1.60 17.44 -3.32
CA PRO A 67 0.68 16.33 -3.41
C PRO A 67 1.26 15.01 -2.91
N ASN A 68 0.54 14.33 -1.99
CA ASN A 68 0.97 13.05 -1.41
C ASN A 68 1.20 11.97 -2.48
N SER A 69 0.52 12.06 -3.63
CA SER A 69 0.70 11.14 -4.76
C SER A 69 2.13 11.10 -5.29
N LEU A 70 2.90 12.19 -5.20
CA LEU A 70 4.33 12.22 -5.56
C LEU A 70 5.16 11.30 -4.66
N LEU A 71 4.91 11.33 -3.35
CA LEU A 71 5.58 10.42 -2.40
C LEU A 71 5.20 8.96 -2.67
N CYS A 72 3.92 8.71 -2.98
CA CYS A 72 3.45 7.38 -3.32
C CYS A 72 4.12 6.85 -4.60
N ILE A 73 4.25 7.69 -5.65
CA ILE A 73 4.96 7.33 -6.89
C ILE A 73 6.40 6.92 -6.57
N ALA A 74 7.14 7.74 -5.83
CA ALA A 74 8.52 7.45 -5.46
C ALA A 74 8.63 6.15 -4.64
N PHE A 75 7.77 5.98 -3.65
CA PHE A 75 7.74 4.78 -2.82
C PHE A 75 7.46 3.51 -3.64
N PHE A 76 6.39 3.51 -4.44
CA PHE A 76 6.02 2.34 -5.23
C PHE A 76 7.06 2.02 -6.32
N ALA A 77 7.72 3.03 -6.92
CA ALA A 77 8.83 2.81 -7.85
C ALA A 77 10.01 2.09 -7.18
N LEU A 78 10.38 2.48 -5.94
CA LEU A 78 11.41 1.80 -5.16
C LEU A 78 11.02 0.36 -4.82
N MET A 79 9.76 0.12 -4.42
CA MET A 79 9.26 -1.23 -4.13
C MET A 79 9.22 -2.10 -5.39
N PHE A 80 8.83 -1.53 -6.53
CA PHE A 80 8.82 -2.20 -7.83
C PHE A 80 10.23 -2.64 -8.23
N SER A 81 11.21 -1.74 -8.12
CA SER A 81 12.62 -2.04 -8.41
C SER A 81 13.16 -3.15 -7.51
N ALA A 82 12.88 -3.11 -6.19
CA ALA A 82 13.26 -4.14 -5.25
C ALA A 82 12.63 -5.51 -5.59
N GLY A 83 11.36 -5.50 -6.02
CA GLY A 83 10.66 -6.69 -6.49
C GLY A 83 11.32 -7.31 -7.71
N LEU A 84 11.64 -6.51 -8.73
CA LEU A 84 12.33 -6.97 -9.94
C LEU A 84 13.70 -7.55 -9.62
N ILE A 85 14.51 -6.89 -8.79
CA ILE A 85 15.82 -7.39 -8.36
C ILE A 85 15.67 -8.77 -7.71
N GLY A 86 14.70 -8.95 -6.82
CA GLY A 86 14.45 -10.23 -6.17
C GLY A 86 13.97 -11.33 -7.14
N LEU A 87 13.19 -10.97 -8.18
CA LEU A 87 12.72 -11.89 -9.22
C LEU A 87 13.87 -12.43 -10.07
N THR A 88 14.90 -11.64 -10.35
CA THR A 88 16.12 -12.11 -11.05
C THR A 88 16.93 -13.11 -10.24
N GLY A 89 16.59 -13.30 -8.96
CA GLY A 89 17.34 -14.18 -8.05
C GLY A 89 18.51 -13.49 -7.36
N SER A 90 18.67 -12.19 -7.55
CA SER A 90 19.70 -11.40 -6.86
C SER A 90 19.38 -11.31 -5.36
N VAL A 91 20.42 -11.43 -4.52
CA VAL A 91 20.30 -11.39 -3.07
C VAL A 91 20.34 -9.93 -2.60
N ILE A 92 19.23 -9.44 -2.08
CA ILE A 92 19.19 -8.13 -1.41
C ILE A 92 19.68 -8.33 0.03
N ASN A 93 20.62 -7.47 0.47
CA ASN A 93 21.13 -7.50 1.83
C ASN A 93 20.02 -7.39 2.87
N ASN A 94 20.09 -8.16 3.97
CA ASN A 94 19.06 -8.22 5.01
C ASN A 94 18.73 -6.84 5.61
N ARG A 95 19.75 -5.99 5.84
CA ARG A 95 19.54 -4.63 6.37
C ARG A 95 18.74 -3.77 5.41
N VAL A 96 19.03 -3.86 4.11
CA VAL A 96 18.30 -3.12 3.07
C VAL A 96 16.84 -3.60 2.99
N ARG A 97 16.59 -4.91 3.08
CA ARG A 97 15.24 -5.47 3.12
C ARG A 97 14.45 -4.98 4.32
N LEU A 98 15.08 -4.89 5.50
CA LEU A 98 14.44 -4.36 6.72
C LEU A 98 14.12 -2.86 6.57
N VAL A 99 14.99 -2.07 5.92
CA VAL A 99 14.72 -0.66 5.61
C VAL A 99 13.51 -0.53 4.68
N TYR A 100 13.44 -1.30 3.60
CA TYR A 100 12.28 -1.31 2.70
C TYR A 100 10.99 -1.69 3.42
N GLN A 101 11.06 -2.64 4.34
CA GLN A 101 9.91 -3.02 5.15
C GLN A 101 9.50 -1.92 6.13
N ALA A 102 10.43 -1.26 6.80
CA ALA A 102 10.13 -0.14 7.68
C ALA A 102 9.46 1.01 6.91
N MET A 103 9.97 1.31 5.71
CA MET A 103 9.32 2.28 4.81
C MET A 103 7.90 1.83 4.43
N SER A 104 7.70 0.57 4.09
CA SER A 104 6.38 0.07 3.69
C SER A 104 5.38 0.10 4.85
N LEU A 105 5.81 -0.15 6.08
CA LEU A 105 4.99 -0.01 7.28
C LEU A 105 4.63 1.45 7.57
N PHE A 106 5.57 2.37 7.38
CA PHE A 106 5.30 3.81 7.49
C PHE A 106 4.22 4.24 6.48
N PHE A 107 4.35 3.86 5.20
CA PHE A 107 3.36 4.18 4.18
C PHE A 107 2.01 3.48 4.42
N LEU A 108 2.00 2.29 5.00
CA LEU A 108 0.77 1.62 5.42
C LEU A 108 0.05 2.40 6.53
N GLY A 109 0.79 2.84 7.56
CA GLY A 109 0.25 3.66 8.63
C GLY A 109 -0.27 5.01 8.12
N PHE A 110 0.49 5.67 7.24
CA PHE A 110 0.06 6.90 6.57
C PHE A 110 -1.18 6.68 5.69
N GLY A 111 -1.23 5.58 4.95
CA GLY A 111 -2.39 5.20 4.13
C GLY A 111 -3.65 4.95 4.97
N LEU A 112 -3.52 4.26 6.12
CA LEU A 112 -4.62 4.05 7.06
C LEU A 112 -5.14 5.37 7.62
N TRP A 113 -4.24 6.27 8.05
CA TRP A 113 -4.60 7.59 8.51
C TRP A 113 -5.32 8.40 7.42
N TYR A 114 -4.79 8.39 6.19
CA TYR A 114 -5.38 9.11 5.07
C TYR A 114 -6.77 8.55 4.68
N PHE A 115 -6.93 7.23 4.74
CA PHE A 115 -8.20 6.57 4.48
C PHE A 115 -9.24 6.92 5.55
N TRP A 116 -8.81 6.99 6.82
CA TRP A 116 -9.64 7.50 7.91
C TRP A 116 -10.12 8.94 7.62
N GLN A 117 -9.20 9.84 7.23
CA GLN A 117 -9.55 11.22 6.88
C GLN A 117 -10.56 11.27 5.73
N SER A 118 -10.36 10.44 4.71
CA SER A 118 -11.25 10.38 3.55
C SER A 118 -12.68 9.99 3.95
N ILE A 119 -12.85 8.97 4.77
CA ILE A 119 -14.15 8.44 5.17
C ILE A 119 -14.86 9.37 6.17
N PHE A 120 -14.16 9.81 7.24
CA PHE A 120 -14.81 10.45 8.38
C PHE A 120 -14.80 11.97 8.30
N ASN A 121 -13.80 12.60 7.71
CA ASN A 121 -13.66 14.04 7.66
C ASN A 121 -14.05 14.63 6.30
N ILE A 122 -13.70 13.96 5.19
CA ILE A 122 -14.03 14.41 3.84
C ILE A 122 -15.38 13.84 3.39
N GLY A 123 -15.75 12.66 3.86
CA GLY A 123 -17.03 12.00 3.58
C GLY A 123 -17.12 11.36 2.20
N VAL A 124 -16.01 11.07 1.54
CA VAL A 124 -15.97 10.40 0.23
C VAL A 124 -14.75 9.47 0.14
N ILE A 125 -14.75 8.57 -0.82
CA ILE A 125 -13.66 7.62 -1.07
C ILE A 125 -13.03 7.92 -2.43
N CYS A 126 -11.70 7.94 -2.49
CA CYS A 126 -10.95 8.00 -3.74
C CYS A 126 -10.62 6.57 -4.20
N ILE A 127 -11.04 6.22 -5.42
CA ILE A 127 -10.81 4.88 -5.98
C ILE A 127 -9.31 4.57 -6.15
N TYR A 128 -8.50 5.55 -6.54
CA TYR A 128 -7.04 5.37 -6.64
C TYR A 128 -6.40 5.09 -5.28
N CYS A 129 -6.93 5.70 -4.20
CA CYS A 129 -6.46 5.42 -2.84
C CYS A 129 -6.72 3.97 -2.42
N LEU A 130 -7.84 3.36 -2.86
CA LEU A 130 -8.12 1.94 -2.63
C LEU A 130 -7.08 1.04 -3.32
N PHE A 131 -6.74 1.33 -4.58
CA PHE A 131 -5.71 0.58 -5.30
C PHE A 131 -4.32 0.75 -4.67
N CYS A 132 -3.94 1.97 -4.27
CA CYS A 132 -2.70 2.21 -3.53
C CYS A 132 -2.67 1.42 -2.23
N PHE A 133 -3.78 1.40 -1.49
CA PHE A 133 -3.89 0.66 -0.23
C PHE A 133 -3.81 -0.86 -0.45
N GLY A 134 -4.48 -1.40 -1.45
CA GLY A 134 -4.36 -2.79 -1.86
C GLY A 134 -2.92 -3.18 -2.20
N GLY A 135 -2.21 -2.33 -2.96
CA GLY A 135 -0.79 -2.47 -3.24
C GLY A 135 0.08 -2.51 -1.98
N LEU A 136 -0.20 -1.59 -1.01
CA LEU A 136 0.50 -1.57 0.29
C LEU A 136 0.29 -2.85 1.10
N LEU A 137 -0.91 -3.42 1.13
CA LEU A 137 -1.16 -4.69 1.82
C LEU A 137 -0.37 -5.84 1.21
N LEU A 138 -0.32 -5.94 -0.12
CA LEU A 138 0.47 -6.96 -0.83
C LEU A 138 1.97 -6.81 -0.54
N ILE A 139 2.50 -5.60 -0.59
CA ILE A 139 3.90 -5.28 -0.33
C ILE A 139 4.27 -5.65 1.11
N ASN A 140 3.46 -5.24 2.11
CA ASN A 140 3.74 -5.52 3.52
C ASN A 140 3.64 -7.01 3.83
N GLY A 141 2.67 -7.72 3.26
CA GLY A 141 2.56 -9.17 3.38
C GLY A 141 3.77 -9.91 2.80
N ALA A 142 4.25 -9.47 1.62
CA ALA A 142 5.42 -10.05 0.98
C ALA A 142 6.70 -9.78 1.80
N TRP A 143 6.94 -8.53 2.22
CA TRP A 143 8.09 -8.18 3.06
C TRP A 143 8.10 -8.90 4.39
N PHE A 144 6.95 -9.02 5.06
CA PHE A 144 6.84 -9.78 6.30
C PHE A 144 7.34 -11.22 6.12
N ARG A 145 6.88 -11.91 5.08
CA ARG A 145 7.30 -13.29 4.78
C ARG A 145 8.75 -13.42 4.35
N LEU A 146 9.31 -12.40 3.72
CA LEU A 146 10.73 -12.37 3.33
C LEU A 146 11.66 -12.13 4.52
N ASN A 147 11.20 -11.38 5.54
CA ASN A 147 12.07 -10.82 6.59
C ASN A 147 11.84 -11.39 8.00
N TYR A 148 10.75 -12.12 8.28
CA TYR A 148 10.42 -12.53 9.66
C TYR A 148 11.54 -13.31 10.38
N LYS A 149 12.44 -13.96 9.64
CA LYS A 149 13.61 -14.66 10.18
C LYS A 149 14.75 -13.71 10.60
N ASP A 150 14.76 -12.51 10.04
CA ASP A 150 15.81 -11.51 10.22
C ASP A 150 15.47 -10.47 11.33
N TYR A 151 14.29 -10.59 11.99
CA TYR A 151 13.88 -9.66 13.05
C TYR A 151 14.61 -9.84 14.41
N GLY A 152 15.53 -10.80 14.50
CA GLY A 152 16.27 -11.05 15.74
C GLY A 152 15.43 -11.68 16.87
N PHE A 153 14.32 -12.35 16.53
CA PHE A 153 13.50 -13.04 17.51
C PHE A 153 14.25 -14.17 18.23
N SER A 154 13.92 -14.41 19.50
CA SER A 154 14.40 -15.60 20.22
C SER A 154 13.97 -16.88 19.49
N LYS A 155 14.74 -17.98 19.64
CA LYS A 155 14.42 -19.27 19.00
C LYS A 155 12.99 -19.73 19.28
N LYS A 156 12.47 -19.51 20.51
CA LYS A 156 11.11 -19.86 20.93
C LYS A 156 10.06 -19.02 20.19
N THR A 157 10.29 -17.72 20.03
CA THR A 157 9.40 -16.80 19.31
C THR A 157 9.42 -17.09 17.82
N LEU A 158 10.62 -17.28 17.25
CA LEU A 158 10.78 -17.58 15.83
C LEU A 158 10.02 -18.87 15.44
N SER A 159 10.10 -19.94 16.25
CA SER A 159 9.38 -21.18 15.97
C SER A 159 7.85 -21.01 15.99
N LYS A 160 7.32 -20.12 16.86
CA LYS A 160 5.90 -19.77 16.87
C LYS A 160 5.50 -18.99 15.61
N VAL A 161 6.27 -17.97 15.24
CA VAL A 161 6.03 -17.16 14.03
C VAL A 161 6.11 -18.03 12.78
N GLU A 162 7.10 -18.91 12.69
CA GLU A 162 7.26 -19.82 11.56
C GLU A 162 6.06 -20.78 11.43
N ARG A 163 5.55 -21.31 12.54
CA ARG A 163 4.34 -22.13 12.55
C ARG A 163 3.11 -21.34 12.09
N TRP A 164 3.00 -20.08 12.52
CA TRP A 164 1.91 -19.17 12.16
C TRP A 164 1.93 -18.85 10.65
N VAL A 165 3.11 -18.50 10.11
CA VAL A 165 3.33 -18.24 8.67
C VAL A 165 3.08 -19.52 7.84
N ASN A 166 3.54 -20.69 8.30
CA ASN A 166 3.32 -21.94 7.58
C ASN A 166 1.85 -22.37 7.52
N LYS A 167 1.04 -21.98 8.50
CA LYS A 167 -0.42 -22.17 8.51
C LYS A 167 -1.17 -21.12 7.66
N GLY A 168 -0.48 -20.11 7.12
CA GLY A 168 -1.11 -19.04 6.35
C GLY A 168 -1.88 -18.03 7.20
N ALA A 169 -1.71 -18.02 8.52
CA ALA A 169 -2.43 -17.14 9.43
C ALA A 169 -2.06 -15.66 9.24
N ASP A 170 -0.88 -15.36 8.72
CA ASP A 170 -0.47 -14.03 8.29
C ASP A 170 -1.29 -13.54 7.08
N ILE A 171 -1.61 -14.41 6.13
CA ILE A 171 -2.50 -14.07 5.00
C ILE A 171 -3.89 -13.74 5.55
N PHE A 172 -4.41 -14.60 6.44
CA PHE A 172 -5.69 -14.36 7.10
C PHE A 172 -5.71 -13.00 7.83
N PHE A 173 -4.61 -12.64 8.53
CA PHE A 173 -4.47 -11.34 9.18
C PHE A 173 -4.59 -10.18 8.19
N TRP A 174 -3.89 -10.23 7.05
CA TRP A 174 -3.95 -9.18 6.04
C TRP A 174 -5.32 -9.09 5.36
N CYS A 175 -5.97 -10.24 5.12
CA CYS A 175 -7.35 -10.27 4.63
C CYS A 175 -8.34 -9.69 5.65
N LEU A 176 -8.14 -9.95 6.95
CA LEU A 176 -8.96 -9.38 8.01
C LEU A 176 -8.80 -7.85 8.08
N VAL A 177 -7.58 -7.33 7.95
CA VAL A 177 -7.33 -5.88 7.89
C VAL A 177 -8.08 -5.27 6.70
N ALA A 178 -7.99 -5.86 5.51
CA ALA A 178 -8.72 -5.40 4.34
C ALA A 178 -10.24 -5.43 4.56
N LEU A 179 -10.76 -6.51 5.16
CA LEU A 179 -12.18 -6.67 5.47
C LEU A 179 -12.69 -5.60 6.44
N VAL A 180 -11.97 -5.35 7.55
CA VAL A 180 -12.33 -4.34 8.54
C VAL A 180 -12.42 -2.95 7.89
N ILE A 181 -11.47 -2.59 7.04
CA ILE A 181 -11.47 -1.31 6.34
C ILE A 181 -12.65 -1.20 5.37
N THR A 182 -12.94 -2.28 4.65
CA THR A 182 -14.10 -2.34 3.75
C THR A 182 -15.41 -2.20 4.51
N LEU A 183 -15.55 -2.88 5.66
CA LEU A 183 -16.72 -2.76 6.52
C LEU A 183 -16.89 -1.34 7.08
N TRP A 184 -15.82 -0.67 7.48
CA TRP A 184 -15.88 0.73 7.90
C TRP A 184 -16.41 1.63 6.81
N ALA A 185 -15.93 1.45 5.58
CA ALA A 185 -16.43 2.20 4.43
C ALA A 185 -17.93 1.93 4.20
N ILE A 186 -18.36 0.66 4.22
CA ILE A 186 -19.77 0.30 4.03
C ILE A 186 -20.65 0.90 5.12
N ILE A 187 -20.32 0.74 6.39
CA ILE A 187 -21.13 1.26 7.52
C ILE A 187 -21.31 2.77 7.44
N LYS A 188 -20.30 3.51 6.95
CA LYS A 188 -20.37 4.96 6.85
C LYS A 188 -21.26 5.42 5.70
N PHE A 189 -21.35 4.66 4.60
CA PHE A 189 -22.03 5.07 3.37
C PHE A 189 -23.32 4.26 3.07
N ALA A 190 -23.68 3.27 3.93
CA ALA A 190 -24.96 2.57 3.91
C ALA A 190 -26.04 3.40 4.64
#